data_a84fd184f5730c607e3ac51fd7100296
#
_entry.id   a84fd184f5730c607e3ac51fd7100296
#
_cell.length_a   1.000
_cell.length_b   1.000
_cell.length_c   1.000
_cell.angle_alpha   90.00
_cell.angle_beta   90.00
_cell.angle_gamma   90.00
#
_symmetry.space_group_name_H-M   'P 1'
#
loop_
_entity.id
_entity.type
_entity.pdbx_description
1 polymer ?
#
loop_
_entity_poly.entity_id
_entity_poly.type
_entity_poly.pdbx_seq_one_letter_code
_entity_poly.pdbx_strand_id
1 'polypeptide(L)'
;LSLGALTEDHVYSDMFDLKDEREIGHIQLSRQADLVVVCPASADIIAKMAAGIADALATTILLATDKPVLAIPAMNVRMWEHAATRRNIRQLAADGVTIMEPDEGDMACGEWGKGRLPDPEAIAGEIRRMLSGGAAGDVITMPPARLLSDASGPLSGKHVLVTAGPT
;
A
#
# COMPACT_ATOMS: atom_id res chain seq x y z
N LEU A 1 -8.72 -11.53 11.12
CA LEU A 1 -8.12 -12.74 11.73
C LEU A 1 -6.94 -13.28 10.91
N SER A 2 -7.01 -13.31 9.57
CA SER A 2 -5.95 -13.91 8.74
C SER A 2 -4.67 -13.06 8.69
N LEU A 3 -4.78 -11.74 8.60
CA LEU A 3 -3.62 -10.85 8.52
C LEU A 3 -2.81 -10.85 9.82
N GLY A 4 -3.45 -10.72 10.98
CA GLY A 4 -2.75 -10.74 12.26
C GLY A 4 -2.06 -12.07 12.57
N ALA A 5 -2.63 -13.19 12.07
CA ALA A 5 -1.99 -14.50 12.22
C ALA A 5 -0.77 -14.68 11.31
N LEU A 6 -0.74 -14.00 10.16
CA LEU A 6 0.37 -14.09 9.20
C LEU A 6 1.50 -13.10 9.51
N THR A 7 1.15 -11.92 10.04
CA THR A 7 2.13 -10.88 10.36
C THR A 7 2.69 -11.01 11.78
N GLU A 8 2.02 -11.82 12.65
CA GLU A 8 2.30 -11.90 14.09
C GLU A 8 2.26 -10.51 14.77
N ASP A 9 1.53 -9.57 14.17
CA ASP A 9 1.43 -8.20 14.64
C ASP A 9 -0.03 -7.74 14.74
N HIS A 10 -0.25 -6.62 15.41
CA HIS A 10 -1.58 -6.08 15.64
C HIS A 10 -2.20 -5.53 14.35
N VAL A 11 -3.43 -5.94 14.05
CA VAL A 11 -4.22 -5.42 12.94
C VAL A 11 -5.21 -4.40 13.46
N TYR A 12 -5.01 -3.16 13.08
CA TYR A 12 -5.90 -2.06 13.43
C TYR A 12 -7.06 -2.02 12.44
N SER A 13 -8.29 -2.21 12.90
CA SER A 13 -9.49 -2.26 12.05
C SER A 13 -10.38 -1.04 12.17
N ASP A 14 -10.30 -0.30 13.29
CA ASP A 14 -11.18 0.83 13.56
C ASP A 14 -10.39 2.01 14.15
N MET A 15 -10.82 3.23 13.82
CA MET A 15 -10.30 4.46 14.42
C MET A 15 -10.57 4.54 15.94
N PHE A 16 -11.53 3.74 16.44
CA PHE A 16 -11.93 3.69 17.84
C PHE A 16 -11.32 2.53 18.65
N ASP A 17 -10.64 1.58 18.02
CA ASP A 17 -9.95 0.47 18.69
C ASP A 17 -8.68 0.90 19.45
N LEU A 18 -8.21 2.10 19.21
CA LEU A 18 -7.13 2.73 19.97
C LEU A 18 -7.72 3.27 21.28
N LYS A 19 -7.90 2.37 22.28
CA LYS A 19 -8.36 2.74 23.61
C LYS A 19 -7.42 3.80 24.21
N ASP A 20 -8.03 4.93 24.57
CA ASP A 20 -7.51 6.01 25.40
C ASP A 20 -6.54 7.07 24.80
N GLU A 21 -6.06 6.97 23.54
CA GLU A 21 -5.24 8.04 22.95
C GLU A 21 -5.67 8.36 21.51
N ARG A 22 -6.89 8.88 21.35
CA ARG A 22 -7.58 9.04 20.07
C ARG A 22 -6.86 9.90 19.01
N GLU A 23 -6.01 10.82 19.40
CA GLU A 23 -5.26 11.68 18.46
C GLU A 23 -3.79 11.26 18.31
N ILE A 24 -3.22 10.56 19.28
CA ILE A 24 -1.80 10.21 19.31
C ILE A 24 -1.52 8.91 18.55
N GLY A 25 -2.46 7.96 18.56
CA GLY A 25 -2.23 6.62 17.99
C GLY A 25 -2.00 6.60 16.48
N HIS A 26 -2.82 7.31 15.69
CA HIS A 26 -2.62 7.39 14.23
C HIS A 26 -1.36 8.19 13.84
N ILE A 27 -1.02 9.22 14.64
CA ILE A 27 0.22 9.98 14.47
C ILE A 27 1.43 9.10 14.77
N GLN A 28 1.38 8.28 15.83
CA GLN A 28 2.47 7.35 16.15
C GLN A 28 2.63 6.29 15.05
N LEU A 29 1.55 5.66 14.58
CA LEU A 29 1.59 4.70 13.48
C LEU A 29 2.22 5.29 12.22
N SER A 30 1.82 6.52 11.86
CA SER A 30 2.38 7.21 10.70
C SER A 30 3.87 7.52 10.84
N ARG A 31 4.35 7.82 12.06
CA ARG A 31 5.75 8.18 12.33
C ARG A 31 6.67 6.98 12.54
N GLN A 32 6.15 5.88 13.07
CA GLN A 32 6.92 4.65 13.30
C GLN A 32 7.21 3.88 12.01
N ALA A 33 6.38 4.07 10.98
CA ALA A 33 6.60 3.43 9.68
C ALA A 33 7.82 4.04 8.97
N ASP A 34 8.55 3.24 8.24
CA ASP A 34 9.56 3.66 7.26
C ASP A 34 8.94 3.82 5.85
N LEU A 35 7.84 3.12 5.61
CA LEU A 35 7.08 3.13 4.36
C LEU A 35 5.61 2.84 4.66
N VAL A 36 4.71 3.58 4.01
CA VAL A 36 3.27 3.28 4.03
C VAL A 36 2.87 2.66 2.69
N VAL A 37 2.25 1.48 2.74
CA VAL A 37 1.83 0.74 1.54
C VAL A 37 0.31 0.63 1.51
N VAL A 38 -0.31 1.05 0.41
CA VAL A 38 -1.75 0.90 0.16
C VAL A 38 -1.96 -0.23 -0.84
N CYS A 39 -2.32 -1.43 -0.34
CA CYS A 39 -2.43 -2.65 -1.14
C CYS A 39 -3.62 -3.52 -0.73
N PRO A 40 -4.61 -3.73 -1.59
CA PRO A 40 -4.83 -3.02 -2.84
C PRO A 40 -5.34 -1.59 -2.62
N ALA A 41 -4.96 -0.66 -3.51
CA ALA A 41 -5.53 0.67 -3.56
C ALA A 41 -6.78 0.67 -4.45
N SER A 42 -7.96 0.71 -3.83
CA SER A 42 -9.23 0.82 -4.56
C SER A 42 -9.41 2.21 -5.16
N ALA A 43 -10.33 2.35 -6.12
CA ALA A 43 -10.67 3.65 -6.68
C ALA A 43 -11.17 4.65 -5.62
N ASP A 44 -11.85 4.15 -4.57
CA ASP A 44 -12.34 4.97 -3.45
C ASP A 44 -11.16 5.57 -2.65
N ILE A 45 -10.23 4.72 -2.18
CA ILE A 45 -9.09 5.22 -1.39
C ILE A 45 -8.20 6.16 -2.22
N ILE A 46 -8.00 5.88 -3.50
CA ILE A 46 -7.26 6.76 -4.42
C ILE A 46 -7.95 8.13 -4.55
N ALA A 47 -9.27 8.14 -4.65
CA ALA A 47 -10.03 9.40 -4.72
C ALA A 47 -9.94 10.19 -3.42
N LYS A 48 -10.05 9.52 -2.28
CA LYS A 48 -9.91 10.13 -0.95
C LYS A 48 -8.51 10.70 -0.72
N MET A 49 -7.48 9.95 -1.06
CA MET A 49 -6.09 10.42 -0.98
C MET A 49 -5.90 11.69 -1.82
N ALA A 50 -6.33 11.67 -3.09
CA ALA A 50 -6.18 12.82 -3.99
C ALA A 50 -7.00 14.05 -3.57
N ALA A 51 -8.07 13.85 -2.78
CA ALA A 51 -8.92 14.91 -2.25
C ALA A 51 -8.57 15.34 -0.81
N GLY A 52 -7.61 14.65 -0.14
CA GLY A 52 -7.27 14.91 1.25
C GLY A 52 -8.38 14.56 2.24
N ILE A 53 -9.21 13.55 1.94
CA ILE A 53 -10.31 13.10 2.79
C ILE A 53 -9.77 12.10 3.82
N ALA A 54 -10.00 12.37 5.11
CA ALA A 54 -9.57 11.56 6.24
C ALA A 54 -10.78 11.08 7.07
N ASP A 55 -11.58 10.20 6.49
CA ASP A 55 -12.84 9.69 7.08
C ASP A 55 -12.70 8.29 7.71
N ALA A 56 -11.52 7.68 7.59
CA ALA A 56 -11.18 6.38 8.14
C ALA A 56 -9.75 6.36 8.68
N LEU A 57 -9.40 5.35 9.49
CA LEU A 57 -8.05 5.23 10.06
C LEU A 57 -6.96 5.26 8.98
N ALA A 58 -7.12 4.48 7.92
CA ALA A 58 -6.17 4.41 6.82
C ALA A 58 -5.97 5.77 6.12
N THR A 59 -7.06 6.47 5.80
CA THR A 59 -7.01 7.78 5.14
C THR A 59 -6.46 8.87 6.06
N THR A 60 -6.71 8.77 7.36
CA THR A 60 -6.15 9.68 8.36
C THR A 60 -4.63 9.50 8.49
N ILE A 61 -4.15 8.25 8.54
CA ILE A 61 -2.71 7.93 8.56
C ILE A 61 -2.04 8.46 7.29
N LEU A 62 -2.65 8.23 6.13
CA LEU A 62 -2.13 8.68 4.83
C LEU A 62 -2.02 10.22 4.73
N LEU A 63 -2.95 10.95 5.34
CA LEU A 63 -2.90 12.41 5.37
C LEU A 63 -1.88 12.93 6.40
N ALA A 64 -1.64 12.19 7.49
CA ALA A 64 -0.77 12.58 8.58
C ALA A 64 0.70 12.15 8.41
N THR A 65 1.01 11.27 7.44
CA THR A 65 2.35 10.72 7.28
C THR A 65 3.30 11.67 6.56
N ASP A 66 4.56 11.67 7.01
CA ASP A 66 5.71 12.29 6.33
C ASP A 66 6.59 11.25 5.63
N LYS A 67 6.16 9.99 5.62
CA LYS A 67 6.91 8.87 5.06
C LYS A 67 6.56 8.63 3.59
N PRO A 68 7.46 7.99 2.83
CA PRO A 68 7.14 7.55 1.48
C PRO A 68 5.86 6.71 1.46
N VAL A 69 5.04 6.91 0.44
CA VAL A 69 3.80 6.15 0.23
C VAL A 69 3.90 5.40 -1.08
N LEU A 70 3.60 4.10 -1.05
CA LEU A 70 3.44 3.23 -2.22
C LEU A 70 1.97 2.85 -2.36
N ALA A 71 1.33 3.24 -3.45
CA ALA A 71 -0.02 2.84 -3.77
C ALA A 71 -0.03 1.81 -4.92
N ILE A 72 -0.73 0.70 -4.70
CA ILE A 72 -0.83 -0.43 -5.63
C ILE A 72 -2.28 -0.59 -6.04
N PRO A 73 -2.72 0.08 -7.12
CA PRO A 73 -4.10 0.04 -7.57
C PRO A 73 -4.55 -1.36 -7.98
N ALA A 74 -5.76 -1.75 -7.56
CA ALA A 74 -6.47 -2.90 -8.11
C ALA A 74 -7.96 -2.59 -8.17
N MET A 75 -8.53 -2.70 -9.36
CA MET A 75 -9.93 -2.39 -9.63
C MET A 75 -10.36 -2.92 -10.99
N ASN A 76 -11.65 -2.92 -11.24
CA ASN A 76 -12.19 -3.23 -12.57
C ASN A 76 -11.58 -2.32 -13.66
N VAL A 77 -11.40 -2.85 -14.87
CA VAL A 77 -10.77 -2.13 -16.00
C VAL A 77 -11.47 -0.80 -16.31
N ARG A 78 -12.80 -0.77 -16.25
CA ARG A 78 -13.60 0.45 -16.49
C ARG A 78 -13.34 1.52 -15.43
N MET A 79 -13.16 1.10 -14.18
CA MET A 79 -12.81 2.01 -13.09
C MET A 79 -11.39 2.52 -13.26
N TRP A 80 -10.45 1.67 -13.67
CA TRP A 80 -9.05 2.06 -13.94
C TRP A 80 -8.95 3.07 -15.08
N GLU A 81 -9.68 2.85 -16.17
CA GLU A 81 -9.70 3.74 -17.34
C GLU A 81 -10.51 5.01 -17.13
N HIS A 82 -11.34 5.06 -16.10
CA HIS A 82 -12.21 6.20 -15.85
C HIS A 82 -11.41 7.50 -15.69
N ALA A 83 -11.87 8.58 -16.32
CA ALA A 83 -11.19 9.86 -16.33
C ALA A 83 -10.88 10.41 -14.93
N ALA A 84 -11.78 10.17 -13.95
CA ALA A 84 -11.56 10.58 -12.57
C ALA A 84 -10.41 9.79 -11.94
N THR A 85 -10.35 8.47 -12.11
CA THR A 85 -9.26 7.64 -11.59
C THR A 85 -7.93 8.04 -12.19
N ARG A 86 -7.87 8.22 -13.51
CA ARG A 86 -6.65 8.65 -14.21
C ARG A 86 -6.17 10.03 -13.76
N ARG A 87 -7.10 10.95 -13.49
CA ARG A 87 -6.77 12.27 -12.93
C ARG A 87 -6.21 12.13 -11.52
N ASN A 88 -6.86 11.36 -10.65
CA ASN A 88 -6.45 11.17 -9.25
C ASN A 88 -5.06 10.50 -9.17
N ILE A 89 -4.79 9.50 -10.00
CA ILE A 89 -3.47 8.85 -10.09
C ILE A 89 -2.38 9.86 -10.47
N ARG A 90 -2.63 10.72 -11.48
CA ARG A 90 -1.66 11.77 -11.86
C ARG A 90 -1.45 12.78 -10.75
N GLN A 91 -2.52 13.15 -10.04
CA GLN A 91 -2.41 14.06 -8.90
C GLN A 91 -1.54 13.44 -7.79
N LEU A 92 -1.82 12.21 -7.39
CA LEU A 92 -1.04 11.51 -6.36
C LEU A 92 0.44 11.36 -6.73
N ALA A 93 0.71 11.04 -7.99
CA ALA A 93 2.09 10.97 -8.47
C ALA A 93 2.79 12.34 -8.42
N ALA A 94 2.08 13.43 -8.75
CA ALA A 94 2.59 14.81 -8.62
C ALA A 94 2.81 15.22 -7.16
N ASP A 95 2.01 14.69 -6.24
CA ASP A 95 2.13 14.90 -4.78
C ASP A 95 3.22 14.01 -4.14
N GLY A 96 3.93 13.19 -4.94
CA GLY A 96 5.06 12.38 -4.47
C GLY A 96 4.69 10.95 -4.04
N VAL A 97 3.46 10.50 -4.26
CA VAL A 97 3.08 9.10 -4.03
C VAL A 97 3.64 8.22 -5.15
N THR A 98 4.37 7.17 -4.78
CA THR A 98 4.81 6.16 -5.75
C THR A 98 3.63 5.28 -6.14
N ILE A 99 3.37 5.17 -7.43
CA ILE A 99 2.29 4.35 -7.97
C ILE A 99 2.88 3.14 -8.67
N MET A 100 2.55 1.93 -8.19
CA MET A 100 2.83 0.69 -8.91
C MET A 100 1.65 0.39 -9.82
N GLU A 101 1.82 0.49 -11.15
CA GLU A 101 0.72 0.25 -12.08
C GLU A 101 0.14 -1.16 -11.95
N PRO A 102 -1.18 -1.32 -12.07
CA PRO A 102 -1.80 -2.64 -12.06
C PRO A 102 -1.41 -3.46 -13.28
N ASP A 103 -1.36 -4.77 -13.09
CA ASP A 103 -1.14 -5.72 -14.18
C ASP A 103 -2.34 -5.82 -15.12
N GLU A 104 -2.08 -6.35 -16.31
CA GLU A 104 -3.08 -6.67 -17.32
C GLU A 104 -3.44 -8.16 -17.24
N GLY A 105 -4.71 -8.49 -17.35
CA GLY A 105 -5.17 -9.88 -17.33
C GLY A 105 -6.67 -10.03 -17.12
N ASP A 106 -7.07 -11.29 -16.93
CA ASP A 106 -8.46 -11.65 -16.64
C ASP A 106 -8.85 -11.19 -15.24
N MET A 107 -10.03 -10.62 -15.13
CA MET A 107 -10.63 -10.19 -13.87
C MET A 107 -11.76 -11.10 -13.43
N ALA A 108 -12.05 -11.13 -12.14
CA ALA A 108 -13.13 -11.93 -11.57
C ALA A 108 -14.52 -11.61 -12.18
N CYS A 109 -14.69 -10.41 -12.74
CA CYS A 109 -15.90 -10.00 -13.45
C CYS A 109 -15.99 -10.49 -14.92
N GLY A 110 -14.98 -11.26 -15.40
CA GLY A 110 -14.93 -11.75 -16.78
C GLY A 110 -14.45 -10.71 -17.82
N GLU A 111 -14.02 -9.54 -17.39
CA GLU A 111 -13.38 -8.55 -18.25
C GLU A 111 -11.87 -8.79 -18.29
N TRP A 112 -11.23 -8.43 -19.41
CA TRP A 112 -9.79 -8.50 -19.59
C TRP A 112 -9.22 -7.09 -19.78
N GLY A 113 -8.10 -6.80 -19.12
CA GLY A 113 -7.42 -5.51 -19.25
C GLY A 113 -6.59 -5.13 -18.02
N LYS A 114 -6.13 -3.88 -17.98
CA LYS A 114 -5.40 -3.32 -16.83
C LYS A 114 -6.34 -3.11 -15.63
N GLY A 115 -5.88 -3.54 -14.44
CA GLY A 115 -6.61 -3.36 -13.20
C GLY A 115 -6.40 -4.50 -12.20
N ARG A 116 -5.69 -5.55 -12.61
CA ARG A 116 -5.34 -6.68 -11.75
C ARG A 116 -4.22 -6.29 -10.78
N LEU A 117 -4.32 -6.77 -9.53
CA LEU A 117 -3.24 -6.61 -8.56
C LEU A 117 -1.97 -7.28 -9.09
N PRO A 118 -0.81 -6.58 -9.07
CA PRO A 118 0.46 -7.17 -9.44
C PRO A 118 0.83 -8.39 -8.60
N ASP A 119 1.74 -9.20 -9.11
CA ASP A 119 2.22 -10.38 -8.40
C ASP A 119 2.81 -9.99 -7.03
N PRO A 120 2.52 -10.74 -5.96
CA PRO A 120 3.03 -10.46 -4.61
C PRO A 120 4.56 -10.34 -4.53
N GLU A 121 5.30 -11.09 -5.35
CA GLU A 121 6.76 -10.99 -5.39
C GLU A 121 7.23 -9.67 -6.01
N ALA A 122 6.55 -9.19 -7.04
CA ALA A 122 6.82 -7.88 -7.64
C ALA A 122 6.55 -6.76 -6.64
N ILE A 123 5.43 -6.84 -5.89
CA ILE A 123 5.10 -5.90 -4.82
C ILE A 123 6.19 -5.89 -3.74
N ALA A 124 6.59 -7.08 -3.27
CA ALA A 124 7.64 -7.20 -2.27
C ALA A 124 9.00 -6.67 -2.77
N GLY A 125 9.30 -6.85 -4.06
CA GLY A 125 10.46 -6.27 -4.72
C GLY A 125 10.46 -4.75 -4.67
N GLU A 126 9.35 -4.13 -5.01
CA GLU A 126 9.19 -2.67 -4.98
C GLU A 126 9.31 -2.09 -3.56
N ILE A 127 8.70 -2.75 -2.57
CA ILE A 127 8.83 -2.39 -1.15
C ILE A 127 10.32 -2.40 -0.74
N ARG A 128 11.05 -3.48 -1.05
CA ARG A 128 12.48 -3.57 -0.73
C ARG A 128 13.29 -2.47 -1.42
N ARG A 129 13.00 -2.17 -2.68
CA ARG A 129 13.65 -1.11 -3.43
C ARG A 129 13.48 0.24 -2.75
N MET A 130 12.25 0.60 -2.37
CA MET A 130 11.95 1.87 -1.69
C MET A 130 12.64 1.96 -0.33
N LEU A 131 12.67 0.89 0.46
CA LEU A 131 13.30 0.86 1.78
C LEU A 131 14.83 0.88 1.73
N SER A 132 15.43 0.42 0.62
CA SER A 132 16.88 0.40 0.44
C SER A 132 17.46 1.75 -0.02
N GLY A 133 16.62 2.75 -0.28
CA GLY A 133 17.07 4.05 -0.81
C GLY A 133 17.65 3.97 -2.22
N GLY A 134 17.34 2.90 -2.97
CA GLY A 134 17.88 2.63 -4.29
C GLY A 134 17.31 3.56 -5.36
N ALA A 135 18.20 4.30 -6.03
CA ALA A 135 17.92 4.87 -7.34
C ALA A 135 17.60 3.75 -8.34
N ALA A 136 16.75 4.05 -9.32
CA ALA A 136 16.36 3.12 -10.36
C ALA A 136 17.55 2.40 -11.01
N GLY A 137 17.58 1.07 -10.93
CA GLY A 137 18.49 0.26 -11.70
C GLY A 137 19.25 -0.80 -10.91
N ASP A 138 18.57 -1.86 -10.48
CA ASP A 138 19.15 -3.20 -10.43
C ASP A 138 18.02 -4.21 -10.26
N VAL A 139 17.76 -4.96 -11.33
CA VAL A 139 16.85 -6.12 -11.28
C VAL A 139 17.58 -7.23 -10.55
N ILE A 140 17.30 -7.43 -9.28
CA ILE A 140 17.80 -8.58 -8.54
C ILE A 140 16.89 -9.78 -8.85
N THR A 141 17.39 -10.72 -9.63
CA THR A 141 16.80 -12.04 -9.78
C THR A 141 16.88 -12.78 -8.45
N MET A 142 15.73 -13.04 -7.83
CA MET A 142 15.64 -13.78 -6.56
C MET A 142 15.47 -15.28 -6.79
N PRO A 143 16.12 -16.13 -5.97
CA PRO A 143 15.79 -17.55 -5.86
C PRO A 143 14.44 -17.76 -5.13
N PRO A 144 13.78 -18.93 -5.32
CA PRO A 144 12.44 -19.18 -4.81
C PRO A 144 12.36 -19.09 -3.27
N ALA A 145 11.21 -18.62 -2.80
CA ALA A 145 10.91 -18.34 -1.41
C ALA A 145 11.28 -19.49 -0.46
N ARG A 146 12.23 -19.24 0.42
CA ARG A 146 12.41 -19.99 1.67
C ARG A 146 11.77 -19.18 2.79
N LEU A 147 10.83 -19.81 3.50
CA LEU A 147 10.40 -19.32 4.82
C LEU A 147 11.61 -19.32 5.74
N LEU A 148 12.17 -18.16 6.01
CA LEU A 148 13.31 -18.01 6.90
C LEU A 148 12.86 -17.24 8.14
N SER A 149 12.87 -17.95 9.24
CA SER A 149 12.80 -17.42 10.60
C SER A 149 14.15 -16.83 11.04
N ASP A 150 14.78 -15.98 10.24
CA ASP A 150 16.02 -15.33 10.63
C ASP A 150 15.85 -13.81 10.62
N ALA A 151 16.08 -13.21 11.79
CA ALA A 151 16.01 -11.78 12.04
C ALA A 151 17.07 -10.94 11.29
N SER A 152 17.68 -11.47 10.24
CA SER A 152 18.75 -10.85 9.44
C SER A 152 18.38 -10.64 7.97
N GLY A 153 17.08 -10.51 7.65
CA GLY A 153 16.60 -10.25 6.29
C GLY A 153 16.83 -8.80 5.83
N PRO A 154 16.71 -8.52 4.51
CA PRO A 154 16.91 -7.19 3.93
C PRO A 154 15.94 -6.11 4.45
N LEU A 155 14.89 -6.50 5.17
CA LEU A 155 13.92 -5.62 5.83
C LEU A 155 14.09 -5.57 7.35
N SER A 156 15.15 -6.18 7.90
CA SER A 156 15.42 -6.19 9.33
C SER A 156 15.53 -4.76 9.89
N GLY A 157 14.79 -4.47 10.95
CA GLY A 157 14.72 -3.15 11.56
C GLY A 157 13.92 -2.11 10.79
N LYS A 158 13.16 -2.51 9.74
CA LYS A 158 12.25 -1.64 8.99
C LYS A 158 10.80 -1.90 9.35
N HIS A 159 10.04 -0.84 9.49
CA HIS A 159 8.60 -0.89 9.73
C HIS A 159 7.83 -0.52 8.48
N VAL A 160 7.02 -1.45 7.98
CA VAL A 160 6.15 -1.24 6.82
C VAL A 160 4.71 -1.29 7.30
N LEU A 161 4.00 -0.18 7.13
CA LEU A 161 2.58 -0.11 7.40
C LEU A 161 1.80 -0.40 6.12
N VAL A 162 0.99 -1.45 6.13
CA VAL A 162 0.14 -1.84 4.99
C VAL A 162 -1.30 -1.50 5.32
N THR A 163 -1.94 -0.75 4.44
CA THR A 163 -3.38 -0.48 4.50
C THR A 163 -4.08 -1.22 3.37
N ALA A 164 -5.14 -1.96 3.69
CA ALA A 164 -6.03 -2.56 2.71
C ALA A 164 -7.36 -1.82 2.77
N GLY A 165 -7.79 -1.28 1.64
CA GLY A 165 -9.12 -0.69 1.54
C GLY A 165 -10.21 -1.78 1.52
N PRO A 166 -11.45 -1.47 1.87
CA PRO A 166 -12.56 -2.39 1.64
C PRO A 166 -12.69 -2.64 0.13
N THR A 167 -12.78 -3.91 -0.22
CA THR A 167 -13.06 -4.38 -1.59
C THR A 167 -14.53 -4.26 -1.90
#